data_c40dab3325e63570dc57cbfb5959904f
#
_entry.id   c40dab3325e63570dc57cbfb5959904f
#
_cell.length_a   1.000
_cell.length_b   1.000
_cell.length_c   1.000
_cell.angle_alpha   90.00
_cell.angle_beta   90.00
_cell.angle_gamma   90.00
#
_symmetry.space_group_name_H-M   'P 1'
#
loop_
_entity.id
_entity.type
_entity.pdbx_description
1 polymer ?
#
loop_
_entity_poly.entity_id
_entity_poly.type
_entity_poly.pdbx_seq_one_letter_code
_entity_poly.pdbx_strand_id
1 'polypeptide(L)'
;MTVIVSTSMHLCISVFICGSLAFSSTKPFAAPVTLTDDLGRSVTLKSPVQRIVTLAPFLTELAFAAGAGSRVVGVSAYSDYPAEARKLPVVSSAAGLSIESLAALRPDLVIAWRDSFRLEDIGQVEGFGAAVYVAQGRRLDDVPRLLRQIGVATGLDVSAAASAFEREVASLRATYSARPRIDAFLEIWHRPLTTISGGHFMNDAIELCGARNVFKDLAGVAPQVSWEEVYARDPFVIVGTGSAENEAQFRANWSERSTLAAVRSGRLIWADADTLQRATTRTPQGIRRLCEALNRVR
;
A
#
# COMPACT_ATOMS: atom_id res chain seq x y z
N MET A 1 -69.71 1.14 81.17
CA MET A 1 -68.89 -0.11 81.12
C MET A 1 -68.35 -0.25 79.70
N THR A 2 -67.18 0.26 79.44
CA THR A 2 -66.66 0.35 78.12
C THR A 2 -65.29 -0.38 78.10
N VAL A 3 -65.19 -1.45 77.37
CA VAL A 3 -63.97 -2.28 77.22
C VAL A 3 -63.16 -1.71 76.10
N ILE A 4 -61.90 -1.31 76.37
CA ILE A 4 -60.91 -0.86 75.37
C ILE A 4 -60.10 -2.09 75.00
N VAL A 5 -60.17 -2.48 73.73
CA VAL A 5 -59.26 -3.49 73.08
C VAL A 5 -58.12 -2.76 72.47
N SER A 6 -56.90 -3.04 72.94
CA SER A 6 -55.65 -2.54 72.37
C SER A 6 -55.18 -3.49 71.24
N THR A 7 -55.02 -2.97 70.05
CA THR A 7 -54.46 -3.74 68.85
C THR A 7 -53.00 -3.32 68.64
N SER A 8 -52.06 -4.21 68.93
CA SER A 8 -50.61 -4.04 68.62
C SER A 8 -50.37 -4.28 67.13
N MET A 9 -49.86 -3.24 66.46
CA MET A 9 -49.48 -3.26 65.07
C MET A 9 -48.01 -3.64 64.97
N HIS A 10 -47.72 -4.85 64.45
CA HIS A 10 -46.35 -5.30 64.16
C HIS A 10 -45.91 -4.74 62.82
N LEU A 11 -44.88 -3.90 62.79
CA LEU A 11 -44.26 -3.31 61.62
C LEU A 11 -43.23 -4.30 61.10
N CYS A 12 -43.54 -5.01 59.98
CA CYS A 12 -42.58 -5.81 59.25
C CYS A 12 -41.72 -4.90 58.37
N ILE A 13 -40.46 -4.72 58.75
CA ILE A 13 -39.46 -4.03 57.93
C ILE A 13 -38.92 -5.05 56.92
N SER A 14 -39.37 -5.00 55.63
CA SER A 14 -38.78 -5.76 54.52
C SER A 14 -37.56 -5.01 54.02
N VAL A 15 -36.39 -5.54 54.31
CA VAL A 15 -35.11 -5.07 53.73
C VAL A 15 -35.00 -5.61 52.32
N PHE A 16 -35.23 -4.75 51.31
CA PHE A 16 -34.91 -5.04 49.90
C PHE A 16 -33.41 -4.90 49.72
N ILE A 17 -32.68 -6.04 49.64
CA ILE A 17 -31.30 -6.09 49.20
C ILE A 17 -31.32 -5.99 47.66
N CYS A 18 -31.13 -4.78 47.15
CA CYS A 18 -30.96 -4.54 45.73
C CYS A 18 -29.54 -5.00 45.35
N GLY A 19 -29.41 -6.28 44.98
CA GLY A 19 -28.18 -6.82 44.44
C GLY A 19 -27.91 -6.25 43.04
N SER A 20 -27.01 -5.28 42.91
CA SER A 20 -26.50 -4.79 41.62
C SER A 20 -25.71 -5.90 40.96
N LEU A 21 -26.35 -6.68 40.07
CA LEU A 21 -25.67 -7.55 39.15
C LEU A 21 -24.90 -6.68 38.15
N ALA A 22 -23.61 -6.47 38.41
CA ALA A 22 -22.70 -5.92 37.41
C ALA A 22 -22.59 -6.92 36.26
N PHE A 23 -23.35 -6.68 35.18
CA PHE A 23 -23.14 -7.37 33.92
C PHE A 23 -21.76 -6.94 33.37
N SER A 24 -20.73 -7.72 33.66
CA SER A 24 -19.45 -7.63 32.94
C SER A 24 -19.72 -7.97 31.46
N SER A 25 -19.88 -6.96 30.64
CA SER A 25 -19.94 -7.09 29.20
C SER A 25 -18.59 -7.62 28.70
N THR A 26 -18.40 -8.93 28.70
CA THR A 26 -17.32 -9.57 27.99
C THR A 26 -17.59 -9.35 26.50
N LYS A 27 -16.85 -8.41 25.88
CA LYS A 27 -16.86 -8.28 24.42
C LYS A 27 -16.57 -9.66 23.84
N PRO A 28 -17.42 -10.19 22.95
CA PRO A 28 -17.16 -11.49 22.34
C PRO A 28 -15.80 -11.40 21.63
N PHE A 29 -14.91 -12.32 21.93
CA PHE A 29 -13.64 -12.47 21.22
C PHE A 29 -14.00 -12.84 19.77
N ALA A 30 -13.71 -11.95 18.82
CA ALA A 30 -14.03 -12.24 17.43
C ALA A 30 -13.25 -13.49 16.98
N ALA A 31 -13.91 -14.34 16.20
CA ALA A 31 -13.28 -15.56 15.68
C ALA A 31 -11.99 -15.23 14.92
N PRO A 32 -10.97 -16.12 15.01
CA PRO A 32 -9.76 -15.96 14.21
C PRO A 32 -10.10 -15.88 12.72
N VAL A 33 -9.40 -15.01 12.00
CA VAL A 33 -9.54 -14.85 10.55
C VAL A 33 -8.30 -15.40 9.88
N THR A 34 -8.49 -16.18 8.82
CA THR A 34 -7.38 -16.70 7.99
C THR A 34 -7.38 -15.99 6.66
N LEU A 35 -6.22 -15.42 6.29
CA LEU A 35 -5.95 -14.81 5.00
C LEU A 35 -4.94 -15.66 4.24
N THR A 36 -4.99 -15.61 2.91
CA THR A 36 -3.92 -16.14 2.07
C THR A 36 -3.03 -14.99 1.63
N ASP A 37 -1.74 -15.06 1.93
CA ASP A 37 -0.78 -14.05 1.50
C ASP A 37 -0.30 -14.28 0.05
N ASP A 38 0.51 -13.36 -0.47
CA ASP A 38 1.00 -13.42 -1.86
C ASP A 38 2.14 -14.44 -2.09
N LEU A 39 2.51 -15.20 -1.06
CA LEU A 39 3.32 -16.43 -1.17
C LEU A 39 2.46 -17.69 -1.19
N GLY A 40 1.13 -17.56 -1.08
CA GLY A 40 0.19 -18.68 -0.97
C GLY A 40 0.12 -19.27 0.44
N ARG A 41 0.68 -18.61 1.48
CA ARG A 41 0.62 -19.11 2.86
C ARG A 41 -0.71 -18.73 3.53
N SER A 42 -1.22 -19.62 4.36
CA SER A 42 -2.34 -19.31 5.25
C SER A 42 -1.83 -18.54 6.48
N VAL A 43 -2.30 -17.32 6.66
CA VAL A 43 -1.95 -16.42 7.76
C VAL A 43 -3.16 -16.30 8.68
N THR A 44 -3.08 -16.86 9.89
CA THR A 44 -4.16 -16.80 10.88
C THR A 44 -3.97 -15.63 11.81
N LEU A 45 -4.98 -14.77 11.89
CA LEU A 45 -4.99 -13.53 12.66
C LEU A 45 -5.95 -13.63 13.83
N LYS A 46 -5.55 -13.04 14.96
CA LYS A 46 -6.47 -12.72 16.06
C LYS A 46 -7.23 -11.45 15.66
N SER A 47 -8.34 -11.61 14.94
CA SER A 47 -9.16 -10.50 14.48
C SER A 47 -10.03 -9.94 15.60
N PRO A 48 -10.29 -8.61 15.62
CA PRO A 48 -9.67 -7.58 14.76
C PRO A 48 -8.26 -7.21 15.21
N VAL A 49 -7.33 -7.14 14.25
CA VAL A 49 -5.95 -6.69 14.48
C VAL A 49 -5.94 -5.26 15.03
N GLN A 50 -5.14 -5.00 16.06
CA GLN A 50 -5.05 -3.70 16.74
C GLN A 50 -3.68 -3.04 16.58
N ARG A 51 -2.63 -3.80 16.32
CA ARG A 51 -1.25 -3.31 16.23
C ARG A 51 -0.60 -3.79 14.94
N ILE A 52 -0.45 -2.89 13.99
CA ILE A 52 0.04 -3.18 12.64
C ILE A 52 1.42 -2.55 12.48
N VAL A 53 2.35 -3.29 11.91
CA VAL A 53 3.59 -2.75 11.37
C VAL A 53 3.60 -2.95 9.86
N THR A 54 3.99 -1.91 9.11
CA THR A 54 4.07 -1.94 7.65
C THR A 54 5.51 -1.75 7.19
N LEU A 55 6.01 -2.68 6.38
CA LEU A 55 7.42 -2.73 5.97
C LEU A 55 7.65 -2.23 4.53
N ALA A 56 6.75 -1.37 4.04
CA ALA A 56 6.95 -0.60 2.80
C ALA A 56 6.06 0.66 2.82
N PRO A 57 6.49 1.77 2.17
CA PRO A 57 5.72 3.01 2.15
C PRO A 57 4.31 2.85 1.59
N PHE A 58 4.13 2.11 0.48
CA PHE A 58 2.81 1.90 -0.11
C PHE A 58 1.86 1.09 0.82
N LEU A 59 2.39 0.16 1.62
CA LEU A 59 1.62 -0.61 2.60
C LEU A 59 1.15 0.29 3.75
N THR A 60 1.99 1.25 4.15
CA THR A 60 1.62 2.28 5.13
C THR A 60 0.45 3.10 4.60
N GLU A 61 0.56 3.60 3.37
CA GLU A 61 -0.51 4.38 2.73
C GLU A 61 -1.82 3.58 2.62
N LEU A 62 -1.74 2.29 2.24
CA LEU A 62 -2.92 1.42 2.17
C LEU A 62 -3.55 1.18 3.53
N ALA A 63 -2.75 1.00 4.60
CA ALA A 63 -3.27 0.84 5.95
C ALA A 63 -4.02 2.11 6.42
N PHE A 64 -3.49 3.29 6.15
CA PHE A 64 -4.17 4.55 6.43
C PHE A 64 -5.43 4.73 5.57
N ALA A 65 -5.37 4.44 4.28
CA ALA A 65 -6.51 4.50 3.37
C ALA A 65 -7.64 3.52 3.75
N ALA A 66 -7.28 2.39 4.37
CA ALA A 66 -8.23 1.43 4.94
C ALA A 66 -8.87 1.91 6.27
N GLY A 67 -8.50 3.10 6.76
CA GLY A 67 -8.96 3.59 8.07
C GLY A 67 -8.24 2.97 9.27
N ALA A 68 -7.20 2.16 9.03
CA ALA A 68 -6.44 1.48 10.08
C ALA A 68 -5.26 2.32 10.61
N GLY A 69 -5.12 3.58 10.23
CA GLY A 69 -3.98 4.43 10.58
C GLY A 69 -3.69 4.52 12.08
N SER A 70 -4.71 4.60 12.93
CA SER A 70 -4.56 4.62 14.40
C SER A 70 -4.03 3.30 14.99
N ARG A 71 -4.05 2.22 14.21
CA ARG A 71 -3.52 0.90 14.59
C ARG A 71 -2.10 0.66 14.07
N VAL A 72 -1.59 1.52 13.18
CA VAL A 72 -0.20 1.43 12.70
C VAL A 72 0.72 1.92 13.81
N VAL A 73 1.57 1.03 14.30
CA VAL A 73 2.49 1.28 15.43
C VAL A 73 3.95 1.37 15.02
N GLY A 74 4.28 1.01 13.77
CA GLY A 74 5.63 1.09 13.23
C GLY A 74 5.62 0.98 11.70
N VAL A 75 6.63 1.56 11.08
CA VAL A 75 6.71 1.70 9.62
C VAL A 75 8.13 1.44 9.10
N SER A 76 8.27 1.28 7.79
CA SER A 76 9.57 1.35 7.12
C SER A 76 10.01 2.80 6.91
N ALA A 77 11.30 3.02 6.66
CA ALA A 77 11.82 4.28 6.14
C ALA A 77 11.03 4.73 4.89
N TYR A 78 10.97 6.03 4.68
CA TYR A 78 10.23 6.68 3.58
C TYR A 78 8.69 6.50 3.63
N SER A 79 8.13 6.02 4.74
CA SER A 79 6.68 6.01 4.99
C SER A 79 6.24 7.41 5.44
N ASP A 80 6.10 8.32 4.50
CA ASP A 80 5.92 9.76 4.72
C ASP A 80 4.51 10.28 4.40
N TYR A 81 3.63 9.39 3.93
CA TYR A 81 2.24 9.72 3.63
C TYR A 81 1.27 8.72 4.30
N PRO A 82 0.15 9.21 4.89
CA PRO A 82 -0.13 10.63 5.16
C PRO A 82 0.86 11.22 6.19
N ALA A 83 0.77 12.53 6.45
CA ALA A 83 1.73 13.23 7.31
C ALA A 83 1.87 12.62 8.72
N GLU A 84 0.81 11.98 9.22
CA GLU A 84 0.77 11.26 10.49
C GLU A 84 1.74 10.09 10.53
N ALA A 85 1.98 9.42 9.40
CA ALA A 85 2.90 8.29 9.32
C ALA A 85 4.35 8.68 9.65
N ARG A 86 4.75 9.94 9.39
CA ARG A 86 6.09 10.46 9.72
C ARG A 86 6.42 10.46 11.21
N LYS A 87 5.39 10.36 12.06
CA LYS A 87 5.54 10.38 13.53
C LYS A 87 5.74 8.98 14.10
N LEU A 88 5.59 7.94 13.28
CA LEU A 88 5.66 6.55 13.73
C LEU A 88 7.12 6.05 13.79
N PRO A 89 7.43 5.13 14.71
CA PRO A 89 8.73 4.50 14.79
C PRO A 89 9.11 3.81 13.48
N VAL A 90 10.33 4.05 12.99
CA VAL A 90 10.89 3.38 11.82
C VAL A 90 11.61 2.11 12.29
N VAL A 91 11.16 0.95 11.82
CA VAL A 91 11.72 -0.37 12.19
C VAL A 91 12.46 -1.06 11.04
N SER A 92 12.37 -0.53 9.82
CA SER A 92 13.05 -1.08 8.64
C SER A 92 13.57 0.03 7.73
N SER A 93 14.79 -0.16 7.19
CA SER A 93 15.43 0.79 6.27
C SER A 93 16.31 0.03 5.28
N ALA A 94 17.14 0.75 4.52
CA ALA A 94 18.17 0.14 3.66
C ALA A 94 19.19 -0.71 4.44
N ALA A 95 19.36 -0.47 5.74
CA ALA A 95 20.19 -1.28 6.62
C ALA A 95 19.54 -2.61 7.03
N GLY A 96 18.26 -2.82 6.69
CA GLY A 96 17.48 -4.01 7.02
C GLY A 96 16.39 -3.77 8.06
N LEU A 97 15.80 -4.86 8.52
CA LEU A 97 14.76 -4.90 9.55
C LEU A 97 15.41 -5.01 10.94
N SER A 98 15.05 -4.11 11.86
CA SER A 98 15.40 -4.24 13.28
C SER A 98 14.37 -5.13 13.98
N ILE A 99 14.71 -6.40 14.17
CA ILE A 99 13.85 -7.38 14.87
C ILE A 99 13.55 -6.92 16.31
N GLU A 100 14.54 -6.36 17.00
CA GLU A 100 14.38 -5.87 18.38
C GLU A 100 13.39 -4.71 18.46
N SER A 101 13.55 -3.71 17.58
CA SER A 101 12.63 -2.57 17.51
C SER A 101 11.22 -3.01 17.14
N LEU A 102 11.10 -3.98 16.22
CA LEU A 102 9.82 -4.55 15.81
C LEU A 102 9.16 -5.29 16.98
N ALA A 103 9.87 -6.15 17.68
CA ALA A 103 9.36 -6.91 18.83
C ALA A 103 8.92 -5.99 19.99
N ALA A 104 9.66 -4.90 20.24
CA ALA A 104 9.31 -3.91 21.26
C ALA A 104 7.95 -3.23 20.99
N LEU A 105 7.54 -3.12 19.74
CA LEU A 105 6.23 -2.58 19.35
C LEU A 105 5.09 -3.59 19.56
N ARG A 106 5.37 -4.86 19.84
CA ARG A 106 4.38 -5.93 20.07
C ARG A 106 3.26 -5.91 19.02
N PRO A 107 3.58 -6.04 17.72
CA PRO A 107 2.55 -6.05 16.67
C PRO A 107 1.72 -7.33 16.72
N ASP A 108 0.45 -7.23 16.31
CA ASP A 108 -0.40 -8.39 16.02
C ASP A 108 -0.17 -8.87 14.58
N LEU A 109 0.12 -7.92 13.68
CA LEU A 109 0.31 -8.13 12.25
C LEU A 109 1.48 -7.31 11.73
N VAL A 110 2.35 -7.95 10.99
CA VAL A 110 3.38 -7.31 10.15
C VAL A 110 2.99 -7.52 8.69
N ILE A 111 2.81 -6.43 7.95
CA ILE A 111 2.57 -6.46 6.51
C ILE A 111 3.90 -6.13 5.82
N ALA A 112 4.48 -7.13 5.17
CA ALA A 112 5.79 -7.05 4.54
C ALA A 112 5.68 -7.03 3.01
N TRP A 113 6.56 -6.29 2.34
CA TRP A 113 6.63 -6.30 0.88
C TRP A 113 7.59 -7.38 0.39
N ARG A 114 7.09 -8.26 -0.49
CA ARG A 114 7.82 -9.44 -1.00
C ARG A 114 9.21 -9.11 -1.56
N ASP A 115 9.35 -7.98 -2.25
CA ASP A 115 10.57 -7.65 -2.98
C ASP A 115 11.63 -6.93 -2.13
N SER A 116 11.30 -6.53 -0.89
CA SER A 116 12.23 -5.90 0.07
C SER A 116 12.36 -6.63 1.41
N PHE A 117 11.51 -7.63 1.66
CA PHE A 117 11.50 -8.38 2.92
C PHE A 117 12.23 -9.72 2.78
N ARG A 118 13.12 -10.01 3.72
CA ARG A 118 13.83 -11.29 3.76
C ARG A 118 12.91 -12.37 4.31
N LEU A 119 12.65 -13.41 3.52
CA LEU A 119 11.70 -14.47 3.91
C LEU A 119 12.20 -15.30 5.12
N GLU A 120 13.50 -15.36 5.34
CA GLU A 120 14.08 -15.99 6.52
C GLU A 120 13.70 -15.28 7.83
N ASP A 121 13.33 -14.00 7.79
CA ASP A 121 12.93 -13.25 8.97
C ASP A 121 11.48 -13.58 9.43
N ILE A 122 10.69 -14.29 8.60
CA ILE A 122 9.30 -14.67 8.95
C ILE A 122 9.28 -15.42 10.28
N GLY A 123 10.09 -16.49 10.40
CA GLY A 123 10.12 -17.30 11.62
C GLY A 123 10.51 -16.52 12.87
N GLN A 124 11.41 -15.55 12.75
CA GLN A 124 11.79 -14.69 13.87
C GLN A 124 10.65 -13.77 14.30
N VAL A 125 9.92 -13.19 13.34
CA VAL A 125 8.78 -12.30 13.61
C VAL A 125 7.62 -13.11 14.21
N GLU A 126 7.31 -14.27 13.66
CA GLU A 126 6.26 -15.15 14.19
C GLU A 126 6.62 -15.71 15.56
N GLY A 127 7.92 -15.88 15.88
CA GLY A 127 8.43 -16.37 17.15
C GLY A 127 8.09 -15.49 18.37
N PHE A 128 7.87 -14.17 18.20
CA PHE A 128 7.36 -13.31 19.26
C PHE A 128 5.85 -13.03 19.18
N GLY A 129 5.13 -13.82 18.36
CA GLY A 129 3.67 -13.86 18.35
C GLY A 129 2.98 -12.92 17.37
N ALA A 130 3.71 -12.24 16.49
CA ALA A 130 3.15 -11.46 15.40
C ALA A 130 2.87 -12.33 14.16
N ALA A 131 1.73 -12.16 13.52
CA ALA A 131 1.50 -12.77 12.22
C ALA A 131 2.20 -11.97 11.10
N VAL A 132 2.73 -12.66 10.08
CA VAL A 132 3.37 -12.01 8.92
C VAL A 132 2.54 -12.25 7.66
N TYR A 133 2.04 -11.16 7.07
CA TYR A 133 1.39 -11.16 5.76
C TYR A 133 2.36 -10.60 4.72
N VAL A 134 2.79 -11.41 3.76
CA VAL A 134 3.66 -10.96 2.67
C VAL A 134 2.82 -10.51 1.50
N ALA A 135 2.92 -9.22 1.17
CA ALA A 135 2.17 -8.55 0.10
C ALA A 135 3.03 -8.33 -1.14
N GLN A 136 2.42 -8.41 -2.31
CA GLN A 136 2.96 -7.96 -3.58
C GLN A 136 2.06 -6.86 -4.16
N GLY A 137 2.67 -5.81 -4.70
CA GLY A 137 1.98 -4.73 -5.40
C GLY A 137 2.46 -4.65 -6.85
N ARG A 138 2.23 -5.72 -7.63
CA ARG A 138 2.75 -5.85 -9.00
C ARG A 138 1.77 -5.50 -10.09
N ARG A 139 0.48 -5.44 -9.76
CA ARG A 139 -0.62 -5.11 -10.67
C ARG A 139 -1.46 -3.97 -10.08
N LEU A 140 -2.14 -3.22 -10.94
CA LEU A 140 -3.08 -2.21 -10.45
C LEU A 140 -4.20 -2.81 -9.60
N ASP A 141 -4.65 -4.02 -9.93
CA ASP A 141 -5.70 -4.74 -9.19
C ASP A 141 -5.25 -5.21 -7.80
N ASP A 142 -3.95 -5.19 -7.50
CA ASP A 142 -3.43 -5.50 -6.16
C ASP A 142 -3.83 -4.44 -5.13
N VAL A 143 -4.01 -3.17 -5.54
CA VAL A 143 -4.39 -2.09 -4.63
C VAL A 143 -5.74 -2.36 -3.95
N PRO A 144 -6.85 -2.54 -4.68
CA PRO A 144 -8.14 -2.83 -4.05
C PRO A 144 -8.15 -4.19 -3.35
N ARG A 145 -7.39 -5.19 -3.84
CA ARG A 145 -7.24 -6.49 -3.18
C ARG A 145 -6.57 -6.34 -1.82
N LEU A 146 -5.43 -5.65 -1.72
CA LEU A 146 -4.71 -5.42 -0.46
C LEU A 146 -5.54 -4.58 0.51
N LEU A 147 -6.27 -3.56 0.05
CA LEU A 147 -7.22 -2.83 0.88
C LEU A 147 -8.24 -3.78 1.52
N ARG A 148 -8.84 -4.70 0.73
CA ARG A 148 -9.81 -5.68 1.24
C ARG A 148 -9.16 -6.64 2.25
N GLN A 149 -7.92 -7.07 2.04
CA GLN A 149 -7.20 -7.91 3.01
C GLN A 149 -6.97 -7.16 4.34
N ILE A 150 -6.59 -5.88 4.28
CA ILE A 150 -6.45 -5.04 5.47
C ILE A 150 -7.81 -4.87 6.16
N GLY A 151 -8.89 -4.65 5.39
CA GLY A 151 -10.26 -4.56 5.92
C GLY A 151 -10.66 -5.83 6.68
N VAL A 152 -10.44 -6.99 6.10
CA VAL A 152 -10.72 -8.30 6.73
C VAL A 152 -9.88 -8.47 8.00
N ALA A 153 -8.58 -8.16 7.97
CA ALA A 153 -7.70 -8.27 9.13
C ALA A 153 -8.13 -7.36 10.28
N THR A 154 -8.62 -6.17 9.97
CA THR A 154 -8.94 -5.13 10.96
C THR A 154 -10.42 -5.07 11.34
N GLY A 155 -11.29 -5.74 10.59
CA GLY A 155 -12.74 -5.63 10.73
C GLY A 155 -13.30 -4.26 10.27
N LEU A 156 -12.55 -3.50 9.45
CA LEU A 156 -12.98 -2.21 8.92
C LEU A 156 -13.62 -2.37 7.54
N ASP A 157 -14.66 -1.58 7.27
CA ASP A 157 -15.26 -1.51 5.94
C ASP A 157 -14.40 -0.63 5.02
N VAL A 158 -13.81 -1.25 4.01
CA VAL A 158 -12.96 -0.61 3.01
C VAL A 158 -13.61 -0.56 1.62
N SER A 159 -14.88 -0.96 1.52
CA SER A 159 -15.60 -1.11 0.24
C SER A 159 -15.61 0.19 -0.56
N ALA A 160 -15.81 1.32 0.11
CA ALA A 160 -15.82 2.63 -0.54
C ALA A 160 -14.46 2.98 -1.16
N ALA A 161 -13.36 2.77 -0.42
CA ALA A 161 -12.00 3.07 -0.90
C ALA A 161 -11.59 2.15 -2.05
N ALA A 162 -11.83 0.84 -1.93
CA ALA A 162 -11.52 -0.13 -2.97
C ALA A 162 -12.32 0.14 -4.25
N SER A 163 -13.63 0.38 -4.14
CA SER A 163 -14.48 0.66 -5.30
C SER A 163 -14.18 2.02 -5.94
N ALA A 164 -13.76 3.03 -5.16
CA ALA A 164 -13.33 4.31 -5.72
C ALA A 164 -12.09 4.12 -6.61
N PHE A 165 -11.10 3.39 -6.15
CA PHE A 165 -9.92 3.06 -6.95
C PHE A 165 -10.29 2.33 -8.26
N GLU A 166 -11.12 1.29 -8.17
CA GLU A 166 -11.56 0.50 -9.33
C GLU A 166 -12.29 1.36 -10.37
N ARG A 167 -13.20 2.24 -9.91
CA ARG A 167 -13.91 3.16 -10.80
C ARG A 167 -12.97 4.15 -11.50
N GLU A 168 -12.01 4.73 -10.77
CA GLU A 168 -11.04 5.67 -11.34
C GLU A 168 -10.18 4.98 -12.42
N VAL A 169 -9.64 3.78 -12.13
CA VAL A 169 -8.85 3.02 -13.10
C VAL A 169 -9.69 2.63 -14.32
N ALA A 170 -10.95 2.20 -14.12
CA ALA A 170 -11.85 1.87 -15.22
C ALA A 170 -12.15 3.09 -16.11
N SER A 171 -12.38 4.26 -15.51
CA SER A 171 -12.60 5.52 -16.24
C SER A 171 -11.40 5.92 -17.08
N LEU A 172 -10.19 5.84 -16.50
CA LEU A 172 -8.94 6.12 -17.21
C LEU A 172 -8.73 5.14 -18.38
N ARG A 173 -8.98 3.85 -18.16
CA ARG A 173 -8.89 2.82 -19.18
C ARG A 173 -9.84 3.09 -20.34
N ALA A 174 -11.08 3.42 -20.06
CA ALA A 174 -12.08 3.77 -21.09
C ALA A 174 -11.66 5.00 -21.92
N THR A 175 -10.98 5.96 -21.28
CA THR A 175 -10.56 7.20 -21.95
C THR A 175 -9.33 7.03 -22.82
N TYR A 176 -8.36 6.20 -22.41
CA TYR A 176 -7.01 6.22 -23.00
C TYR A 176 -6.58 4.94 -23.68
N SER A 177 -7.15 3.76 -23.37
CA SER A 177 -6.64 2.47 -23.87
C SER A 177 -6.75 2.29 -25.37
N ALA A 178 -7.71 2.97 -26.03
CA ALA A 178 -7.92 2.92 -27.47
C ALA A 178 -7.05 3.93 -28.24
N ARG A 179 -6.22 4.73 -27.59
CA ARG A 179 -5.33 5.69 -28.24
C ARG A 179 -4.27 4.95 -29.06
N PRO A 180 -3.76 5.54 -30.17
CA PRO A 180 -2.66 4.96 -30.95
C PRO A 180 -1.47 4.63 -30.02
N ARG A 181 -0.96 3.41 -30.12
CA ARG A 181 0.14 2.96 -29.26
C ARG A 181 1.43 3.64 -29.63
N ILE A 182 2.16 4.11 -28.63
CA ILE A 182 3.50 4.66 -28.74
C ILE A 182 4.46 3.87 -27.88
N ASP A 183 5.70 3.76 -28.29
CA ASP A 183 6.75 3.06 -27.57
C ASP A 183 7.35 3.95 -26.50
N ALA A 184 7.34 3.47 -25.26
CA ALA A 184 7.80 4.20 -24.09
C ALA A 184 8.94 3.46 -23.38
N PHE A 185 9.98 4.19 -23.02
CA PHE A 185 10.99 3.77 -22.05
C PHE A 185 10.69 4.41 -20.71
N LEU A 186 10.71 3.62 -19.62
CA LEU A 186 10.59 4.14 -18.27
C LEU A 186 11.91 4.05 -17.55
N GLU A 187 12.40 5.20 -17.10
CA GLU A 187 13.53 5.28 -16.20
C GLU A 187 13.03 5.45 -14.76
N ILE A 188 13.37 4.48 -13.91
CA ILE A 188 13.11 4.58 -12.47
C ILE A 188 14.37 4.91 -11.67
N TRP A 189 15.55 4.69 -12.27
CA TRP A 189 16.83 5.03 -11.68
C TRP A 189 17.89 5.22 -12.78
N HIS A 190 18.74 6.24 -12.65
CA HIS A 190 19.66 6.61 -13.72
C HIS A 190 21.02 5.89 -13.68
N ARG A 191 21.54 5.61 -12.50
CA ARG A 191 22.87 5.00 -12.31
C ARG A 191 22.86 3.99 -11.16
N PRO A 192 22.82 2.69 -11.49
CA PRO A 192 22.74 2.08 -12.81
C PRO A 192 21.41 2.37 -13.51
N LEU A 193 21.41 2.42 -14.84
CA LEU A 193 20.19 2.68 -15.62
C LEU A 193 19.20 1.53 -15.40
N THR A 194 18.10 1.83 -14.74
CA THR A 194 17.10 0.85 -14.30
C THR A 194 15.74 1.21 -14.87
N THR A 195 15.08 0.22 -15.44
CA THR A 195 13.73 0.34 -16.00
C THR A 195 12.77 -0.59 -15.27
N ILE A 196 11.57 -0.74 -15.79
CA ILE A 196 10.58 -1.72 -15.35
C ILE A 196 10.31 -2.76 -16.43
N SER A 197 9.98 -3.98 -15.99
CA SER A 197 9.50 -5.03 -16.89
C SER A 197 7.97 -5.05 -16.94
N GLY A 198 7.40 -5.99 -17.70
CA GLY A 198 5.96 -6.29 -17.71
C GLY A 198 5.41 -6.79 -16.37
N GLY A 199 6.28 -7.21 -15.45
CA GLY A 199 5.93 -7.67 -14.11
C GLY A 199 5.77 -6.56 -13.06
N HIS A 200 5.85 -5.29 -13.44
CA HIS A 200 5.70 -4.14 -12.54
C HIS A 200 4.37 -3.44 -12.80
N PHE A 201 3.65 -2.99 -11.75
CA PHE A 201 2.33 -2.34 -11.88
C PHE A 201 2.34 -1.05 -12.73
N MET A 202 3.48 -0.35 -12.81
CA MET A 202 3.64 0.78 -13.72
C MET A 202 3.53 0.38 -15.19
N ASN A 203 3.82 -0.88 -15.54
CA ASN A 203 3.57 -1.38 -16.89
C ASN A 203 2.07 -1.36 -17.20
N ASP A 204 1.21 -1.76 -16.23
CA ASP A 204 -0.24 -1.65 -16.38
C ASP A 204 -0.67 -0.20 -16.60
N ALA A 205 -0.04 0.74 -15.87
CA ALA A 205 -0.32 2.17 -15.98
C ALA A 205 0.01 2.71 -17.38
N ILE A 206 1.16 2.33 -17.94
CA ILE A 206 1.57 2.73 -19.28
C ILE A 206 0.66 2.14 -20.34
N GLU A 207 0.35 0.84 -20.25
CA GLU A 207 -0.54 0.18 -21.21
C GLU A 207 -1.95 0.75 -21.16
N LEU A 208 -2.43 1.09 -19.96
CA LEU A 208 -3.70 1.78 -19.77
C LEU A 208 -3.73 3.14 -20.49
N CYS A 209 -2.61 3.88 -20.50
CA CYS A 209 -2.47 5.14 -21.21
C CYS A 209 -2.28 4.98 -22.74
N GLY A 210 -2.34 3.76 -23.28
CA GLY A 210 -2.14 3.47 -24.71
C GLY A 210 -0.68 3.56 -25.15
N ALA A 211 0.28 3.32 -24.25
CA ALA A 211 1.69 3.19 -24.59
C ALA A 211 2.15 1.74 -24.40
N ARG A 212 3.29 1.40 -24.99
CA ARG A 212 3.94 0.09 -24.87
C ARG A 212 5.29 0.28 -24.21
N ASN A 213 5.51 -0.39 -23.09
CA ASN A 213 6.84 -0.45 -22.50
C ASN A 213 7.77 -1.26 -23.40
N VAL A 214 8.85 -0.63 -23.89
CA VAL A 214 9.80 -1.29 -24.80
C VAL A 214 10.63 -2.37 -24.12
N PHE A 215 10.64 -2.42 -22.79
CA PHE A 215 11.36 -3.41 -21.97
C PHE A 215 10.44 -4.37 -21.21
N LYS A 216 9.17 -4.49 -21.59
CA LYS A 216 8.20 -5.37 -20.93
C LYS A 216 8.58 -6.85 -20.94
N ASP A 217 9.41 -7.26 -21.88
CA ASP A 217 9.88 -8.63 -22.11
C ASP A 217 11.00 -9.08 -21.17
N LEU A 218 11.61 -8.14 -20.43
CA LEU A 218 12.71 -8.48 -19.53
C LEU A 218 12.23 -9.22 -18.28
N ALA A 219 13.10 -10.08 -17.77
CA ALA A 219 12.88 -10.80 -16.51
C ALA A 219 13.04 -9.87 -15.29
N GLY A 220 12.44 -10.27 -14.17
CA GLY A 220 12.46 -9.50 -12.93
C GLY A 220 11.40 -8.39 -12.93
N VAL A 221 11.44 -7.48 -11.96
CA VAL A 221 10.46 -6.39 -11.80
C VAL A 221 11.06 -5.06 -12.24
N ALA A 222 12.33 -4.82 -11.87
CA ALA A 222 13.08 -3.59 -12.12
C ALA A 222 14.48 -3.93 -12.67
N PRO A 223 14.57 -4.39 -13.95
CA PRO A 223 15.84 -4.78 -14.53
C PRO A 223 16.74 -3.57 -14.84
N GLN A 224 18.06 -3.78 -14.71
CA GLN A 224 19.04 -2.87 -15.24
C GLN A 224 19.19 -3.10 -16.76
N VAL A 225 19.41 -2.03 -17.50
CA VAL A 225 19.59 -2.06 -18.95
C VAL A 225 20.81 -1.23 -19.35
N SER A 226 21.40 -1.57 -20.48
CA SER A 226 22.49 -0.79 -21.08
C SER A 226 21.96 0.35 -21.96
N TRP A 227 22.81 1.32 -22.23
CA TRP A 227 22.49 2.40 -23.16
C TRP A 227 22.29 1.84 -24.58
N GLU A 228 23.08 0.85 -24.98
CA GLU A 228 23.00 0.18 -26.28
C GLU A 228 21.62 -0.46 -26.48
N GLU A 229 21.06 -1.10 -25.45
CA GLU A 229 19.71 -1.66 -25.51
C GLU A 229 18.64 -0.58 -25.68
N VAL A 230 18.79 0.57 -25.00
CA VAL A 230 17.88 1.71 -25.16
C VAL A 230 17.97 2.26 -26.59
N TYR A 231 19.18 2.42 -27.14
CA TYR A 231 19.39 2.86 -28.53
C TYR A 231 18.80 1.88 -29.53
N ALA A 232 18.99 0.58 -29.32
CA ALA A 232 18.46 -0.46 -30.21
C ALA A 232 16.93 -0.50 -30.27
N ARG A 233 16.26 -0.14 -29.16
CA ARG A 233 14.79 -0.09 -29.05
C ARG A 233 14.21 1.26 -29.48
N ASP A 234 14.99 2.31 -29.56
CA ASP A 234 14.69 3.70 -29.97
C ASP A 234 13.26 4.13 -29.54
N PRO A 235 12.97 4.28 -28.25
CA PRO A 235 11.63 4.58 -27.77
C PRO A 235 11.13 5.91 -28.32
N PHE A 236 9.83 5.98 -28.62
CA PHE A 236 9.17 7.21 -29.05
C PHE A 236 9.16 8.30 -27.96
N VAL A 237 9.01 7.89 -26.70
CA VAL A 237 8.96 8.77 -25.52
C VAL A 237 9.77 8.16 -24.38
N ILE A 238 10.40 9.01 -23.59
CA ILE A 238 11.12 8.64 -22.38
C ILE A 238 10.39 9.24 -21.19
N VAL A 239 10.04 8.39 -20.23
CA VAL A 239 9.36 8.77 -18.98
C VAL A 239 10.32 8.54 -17.83
N GLY A 240 10.74 9.61 -17.16
CA GLY A 240 11.46 9.54 -15.89
C GLY A 240 10.50 9.70 -14.72
N THR A 241 10.90 9.17 -13.56
CA THR A 241 10.10 9.27 -12.34
C THR A 241 10.96 9.68 -11.15
N GLY A 242 10.44 10.56 -10.32
CA GLY A 242 11.13 11.05 -9.11
C GLY A 242 10.40 12.20 -8.44
N SER A 243 11.07 12.88 -7.50
CA SER A 243 10.58 14.14 -6.95
C SER A 243 10.79 15.29 -7.96
N ALA A 244 10.03 16.37 -7.80
CA ALA A 244 10.12 17.53 -8.71
C ALA A 244 11.54 18.09 -8.82
N GLU A 245 12.34 18.00 -7.77
CA GLU A 245 13.71 18.49 -7.71
C GLU A 245 14.66 17.74 -8.66
N ASN A 246 14.35 16.48 -9.01
CA ASN A 246 15.17 15.65 -9.87
C ASN A 246 14.86 15.83 -11.37
N GLU A 247 13.80 16.53 -11.74
CA GLU A 247 13.40 16.69 -13.15
C GLU A 247 14.48 17.36 -14.00
N ALA A 248 15.10 18.44 -13.49
CA ALA A 248 16.16 19.16 -14.22
C ALA A 248 17.35 18.23 -14.50
N GLN A 249 17.76 17.41 -13.54
CA GLN A 249 18.84 16.46 -13.72
C GLN A 249 18.48 15.35 -14.72
N PHE A 250 17.25 14.83 -14.67
CA PHE A 250 16.76 13.88 -15.66
C PHE A 250 16.87 14.45 -17.08
N ARG A 251 16.37 15.66 -17.30
CA ARG A 251 16.44 16.31 -18.62
C ARG A 251 17.88 16.55 -19.06
N ALA A 252 18.77 16.97 -18.17
CA ALA A 252 20.19 17.16 -18.46
C ALA A 252 20.87 15.83 -18.84
N ASN A 253 20.62 14.77 -18.11
CA ASN A 253 21.17 13.44 -18.38
C ASN A 253 20.79 12.91 -19.78
N TRP A 254 19.52 13.13 -20.18
CA TRP A 254 19.03 12.69 -21.49
C TRP A 254 19.47 13.61 -22.62
N SER A 255 19.68 14.89 -22.38
CA SER A 255 20.13 15.85 -23.44
C SER A 255 21.44 15.43 -24.11
N GLU A 256 22.31 14.71 -23.41
CA GLU A 256 23.55 14.16 -23.95
C GLU A 256 23.30 13.04 -24.98
N ARG A 257 22.07 12.52 -25.11
CA ARG A 257 21.68 11.39 -25.97
C ARG A 257 20.90 11.86 -27.21
N SER A 258 21.39 12.91 -27.85
CA SER A 258 20.70 13.61 -28.96
C SER A 258 20.44 12.74 -30.21
N THR A 259 21.04 11.56 -30.33
CA THR A 259 20.76 10.62 -31.42
C THR A 259 19.44 9.87 -31.24
N LEU A 260 18.89 9.77 -30.04
CA LEU A 260 17.57 9.19 -29.81
C LEU A 260 16.45 10.10 -30.32
N ALA A 261 15.49 9.52 -31.04
CA ALA A 261 14.35 10.28 -31.60
C ALA A 261 13.53 10.99 -30.53
N ALA A 262 13.33 10.37 -29.37
CA ALA A 262 12.63 10.95 -28.23
C ALA A 262 13.32 12.23 -27.73
N VAL A 263 14.64 12.22 -27.62
CA VAL A 263 15.43 13.37 -27.13
C VAL A 263 15.41 14.52 -28.15
N ARG A 264 15.67 14.23 -29.44
CA ARG A 264 15.63 15.25 -30.49
C ARG A 264 14.28 15.97 -30.58
N SER A 265 13.21 15.24 -30.34
CA SER A 265 11.84 15.76 -30.43
C SER A 265 11.30 16.29 -29.10
N GLY A 266 12.13 16.35 -28.04
CA GLY A 266 11.74 16.85 -26.73
C GLY A 266 10.67 15.98 -26.01
N ARG A 267 10.51 14.71 -26.43
CA ARG A 267 9.51 13.79 -25.85
C ARG A 267 10.04 13.14 -24.56
N LEU A 268 10.39 14.02 -23.60
CA LEU A 268 10.82 13.65 -22.26
C LEU A 268 9.73 14.04 -21.27
N ILE A 269 9.16 13.06 -20.58
CA ILE A 269 8.11 13.24 -19.59
C ILE A 269 8.70 12.97 -18.22
N TRP A 270 8.41 13.85 -17.24
CA TRP A 270 8.72 13.63 -15.84
C TRP A 270 7.44 13.36 -15.07
N ALA A 271 7.43 12.27 -14.30
CA ALA A 271 6.29 11.87 -13.50
C ALA A 271 6.64 11.79 -12.01
N ASP A 272 5.70 12.19 -11.17
CA ASP A 272 5.83 12.16 -9.72
C ASP A 272 5.89 10.71 -9.21
N ALA A 273 7.00 10.37 -8.54
CA ALA A 273 7.24 9.03 -8.01
C ALA A 273 6.23 8.63 -6.92
N ASP A 274 5.79 9.57 -6.09
CA ASP A 274 4.89 9.28 -4.97
C ASP A 274 3.53 8.76 -5.43
N THR A 275 3.08 9.21 -6.59
CA THR A 275 1.78 8.80 -7.15
C THR A 275 1.91 7.74 -8.24
N LEU A 276 3.12 7.50 -8.80
CA LEU A 276 3.32 6.55 -9.89
C LEU A 276 4.20 5.35 -9.53
N GLN A 277 5.14 5.45 -8.57
CA GLN A 277 5.97 4.33 -8.15
C GLN A 277 5.41 3.58 -6.92
N ARG A 278 4.40 4.12 -6.25
CA ARG A 278 3.73 3.50 -5.10
C ARG A 278 2.35 3.01 -5.51
N ALA A 279 2.10 1.69 -5.37
CA ALA A 279 0.80 1.08 -5.66
C ALA A 279 -0.21 1.39 -4.54
N THR A 280 -0.83 2.57 -4.56
CA THR A 280 -1.68 3.12 -3.50
C THR A 280 -2.99 3.67 -4.06
N THR A 281 -3.89 4.13 -3.19
CA THR A 281 -5.12 4.81 -3.59
C THR A 281 -4.88 6.12 -4.36
N ARG A 282 -3.66 6.67 -4.34
CA ARG A 282 -3.27 7.86 -5.10
C ARG A 282 -2.81 7.55 -6.53
N THR A 283 -2.50 6.29 -6.84
CA THR A 283 -1.98 5.87 -8.14
C THR A 283 -2.85 6.32 -9.33
N PRO A 284 -4.20 6.30 -9.29
CA PRO A 284 -5.02 6.79 -10.40
C PRO A 284 -4.75 8.26 -10.76
N GLN A 285 -4.40 9.11 -9.78
CA GLN A 285 -4.01 10.50 -10.04
C GLN A 285 -2.68 10.59 -10.82
N GLY A 286 -1.69 9.78 -10.45
CA GLY A 286 -0.42 9.68 -11.18
C GLY A 286 -0.63 9.17 -12.61
N ILE A 287 -1.44 8.13 -12.78
CA ILE A 287 -1.80 7.59 -14.10
C ILE A 287 -2.49 8.64 -14.96
N ARG A 288 -3.43 9.39 -14.43
CA ARG A 288 -4.12 10.47 -15.15
C ARG A 288 -3.12 11.48 -15.72
N ARG A 289 -2.21 11.98 -14.90
CA ARG A 289 -1.15 12.92 -15.31
C ARG A 289 -0.23 12.32 -16.38
N LEU A 290 0.14 11.05 -16.22
CA LEU A 290 0.95 10.33 -17.20
C LEU A 290 0.22 10.20 -18.54
N CYS A 291 -1.05 9.76 -18.54
CA CYS A 291 -1.87 9.63 -19.75
C CYS A 291 -2.03 10.98 -20.48
N GLU A 292 -2.28 12.06 -19.75
CA GLU A 292 -2.36 13.41 -20.31
C GLU A 292 -1.02 13.86 -20.92
N ALA A 293 0.11 13.58 -20.24
CA ALA A 293 1.43 13.90 -20.75
C ALA A 293 1.77 13.09 -22.02
N LEU A 294 1.49 11.79 -22.01
CA LEU A 294 1.66 10.93 -23.21
C LEU A 294 0.77 11.39 -24.36
N ASN A 295 -0.45 11.85 -24.08
CA ASN A 295 -1.34 12.33 -25.12
C ASN A 295 -0.90 13.67 -25.74
N ARG A 296 -0.13 14.50 -25.02
CA ARG A 296 0.44 15.76 -25.55
C ARG A 296 1.61 15.55 -26.52
N VAL A 297 2.31 14.42 -26.41
CA VAL A 297 3.49 14.12 -27.23
C VAL A 297 3.23 13.18 -28.41
N ARG A 298 1.96 12.67 -28.52
CA ARG A 298 1.48 11.93 -29.70
C ARG A 298 1.27 12.85 -30.89
#